data_b4f1c154a6a754f36e7a9b606bdcc0d3
#
_entry.id   b4f1c154a6a754f36e7a9b606bdcc0d3
#
_cell.length_a   1.000
_cell.length_b   1.000
_cell.length_c   1.000
_cell.angle_alpha   90.00
_cell.angle_beta   90.00
_cell.angle_gamma   90.00
#
_symmetry.space_group_name_H-M   'P 1'
#
loop_
_entity.id
_entity.type
_entity.pdbx_description
1 polymer ?
#
loop_
_entity_poly.entity_id
_entity_poly.type
_entity_poly.pdbx_seq_one_letter_code
_entity_poly.pdbx_strand_id
1 'polypeptide(L)'
;MSGPRVKEANSMFFSAPQSTVKHRISNLKRLLTGCILLAVVAPFMGGCGGKHVPSPEIVFIIESESETNQGEPFYCAFRSVNANQFLTDSYDGVATLLFANPPDSSVLASLVLLPGEEQEIKIKRPEKVDIGLYCFFTEPGDPWKIKLDQPLGEEYAVELGENRILEAEKEPGSWFWPF
;
A
#
# COMPACT_ATOMS: atom_id res chain seq x y z
N MET A 1 -74.91 13.83 8.15
CA MET A 1 -75.71 14.14 6.95
C MET A 1 -74.96 13.61 5.76
N SER A 2 -75.66 12.80 5.00
CA SER A 2 -75.35 12.29 3.65
C SER A 2 -74.09 11.47 3.53
N GLY A 3 -74.09 10.20 3.45
CA GLY A 3 -74.90 9.20 2.78
C GLY A 3 -74.31 8.83 1.42
N PRO A 4 -74.28 7.58 1.11
CA PRO A 4 -73.26 6.90 0.29
C PRO A 4 -73.68 6.72 -1.18
N ARG A 5 -72.79 6.26 -2.04
CA ARG A 5 -73.24 5.57 -3.30
C ARG A 5 -72.28 4.51 -3.75
N VAL A 6 -72.75 3.29 -3.56
CA VAL A 6 -72.30 2.08 -4.25
C VAL A 6 -72.56 2.23 -5.76
N LYS A 7 -71.63 1.83 -6.60
CA LYS A 7 -71.91 1.44 -7.98
C LYS A 7 -71.22 0.14 -8.33
N GLU A 8 -72.08 -0.80 -8.58
CA GLU A 8 -71.81 -2.12 -9.19
C GLU A 8 -71.26 -2.03 -10.60
N ALA A 9 -70.73 -3.16 -10.94
CA ALA A 9 -70.79 -3.85 -12.26
C ALA A 9 -69.55 -3.68 -13.16
N ASN A 10 -68.87 -4.67 -13.53
CA ASN A 10 -69.30 -5.55 -14.62
C ASN A 10 -68.27 -6.64 -14.83
N SER A 11 -68.75 -7.87 -14.79
CA SER A 11 -68.04 -9.06 -15.23
C SER A 11 -67.90 -9.05 -16.76
N MET A 12 -66.65 -9.00 -17.25
CA MET A 12 -66.38 -9.40 -18.63
C MET A 12 -65.45 -10.62 -18.61
N PHE A 13 -66.08 -11.77 -18.91
CA PHE A 13 -65.40 -12.97 -19.31
C PHE A 13 -64.56 -12.69 -20.54
N PHE A 14 -63.25 -12.82 -20.42
CA PHE A 14 -62.36 -12.84 -21.58
C PHE A 14 -61.78 -14.23 -21.72
N SER A 15 -62.26 -14.96 -22.69
CA SER A 15 -61.73 -16.24 -23.17
C SER A 15 -60.29 -16.04 -23.69
N ALA A 16 -59.34 -16.66 -23.08
CA ALA A 16 -57.94 -16.65 -23.53
C ALA A 16 -57.73 -17.77 -24.57
N PRO A 17 -57.05 -17.52 -25.69
CA PRO A 17 -56.75 -18.53 -26.71
C PRO A 17 -55.62 -19.46 -26.23
N GLN A 18 -55.86 -20.76 -26.27
CA GLN A 18 -54.98 -21.84 -25.81
C GLN A 18 -53.77 -22.16 -26.72
N SER A 19 -53.32 -21.28 -27.59
CA SER A 19 -52.29 -21.65 -28.58
C SER A 19 -50.85 -21.16 -28.26
N THR A 20 -50.63 -20.51 -27.12
CA THR A 20 -49.31 -19.87 -26.87
C THR A 20 -48.37 -20.66 -25.92
N VAL A 21 -48.82 -21.79 -25.38
CA VAL A 21 -48.05 -22.53 -24.34
C VAL A 21 -46.92 -23.40 -24.91
N LYS A 22 -47.09 -23.96 -26.13
CA LYS A 22 -46.07 -24.87 -26.69
C LYS A 22 -44.80 -24.20 -27.16
N HIS A 23 -44.82 -22.91 -27.53
CA HIS A 23 -43.62 -22.21 -28.02
C HIS A 23 -42.72 -21.69 -26.89
N ARG A 24 -43.28 -21.47 -25.69
CA ARG A 24 -42.48 -20.98 -24.53
C ARG A 24 -41.59 -22.06 -23.92
N ILE A 25 -41.98 -23.34 -24.00
CA ILE A 25 -41.21 -24.44 -23.38
C ILE A 25 -39.94 -24.77 -24.17
N SER A 26 -39.95 -24.61 -25.50
CA SER A 26 -38.75 -24.88 -26.32
C SER A 26 -37.64 -23.84 -26.12
N ASN A 27 -38.01 -22.59 -25.93
CA ASN A 27 -37.05 -21.49 -25.69
C ASN A 27 -36.47 -21.54 -24.28
N LEU A 28 -37.23 -22.00 -23.30
CA LEU A 28 -36.74 -22.16 -21.92
C LEU A 28 -35.69 -23.26 -21.82
N LYS A 29 -35.85 -24.37 -22.55
CA LYS A 29 -34.83 -25.45 -22.59
C LYS A 29 -33.52 -24.98 -23.24
N ARG A 30 -33.58 -24.17 -24.30
CA ARG A 30 -32.39 -23.61 -24.95
C ARG A 30 -31.68 -22.58 -24.07
N LEU A 31 -32.40 -21.77 -23.31
CA LEU A 31 -31.83 -20.83 -22.32
C LEU A 31 -31.15 -21.54 -21.14
N LEU A 32 -31.80 -22.62 -20.62
CA LEU A 32 -31.21 -23.42 -19.54
C LEU A 32 -29.92 -24.14 -19.97
N THR A 33 -29.87 -24.68 -21.19
CA THR A 33 -28.69 -25.36 -21.74
C THR A 33 -27.55 -24.37 -21.97
N GLY A 34 -27.83 -23.14 -22.42
CA GLY A 34 -26.83 -22.06 -22.59
C GLY A 34 -26.23 -21.60 -21.27
N CYS A 35 -27.05 -21.45 -20.23
CA CYS A 35 -26.56 -21.04 -18.89
C CYS A 35 -25.72 -22.13 -18.22
N ILE A 36 -26.03 -23.41 -18.40
CA ILE A 36 -25.26 -24.52 -17.83
C ILE A 36 -23.88 -24.62 -18.52
N LEU A 37 -23.78 -24.38 -19.82
CA LEU A 37 -22.51 -24.36 -20.55
C LEU A 37 -21.61 -23.17 -20.13
N LEU A 38 -22.20 -22.01 -19.88
CA LEU A 38 -21.43 -20.85 -19.38
C LEU A 38 -20.93 -21.05 -17.94
N ALA A 39 -21.71 -21.75 -17.10
CA ALA A 39 -21.33 -21.98 -15.70
C ALA A 39 -20.19 -23.00 -15.54
N VAL A 40 -19.96 -23.87 -16.51
CA VAL A 40 -18.86 -24.86 -16.47
C VAL A 40 -17.54 -24.29 -16.93
N VAL A 41 -17.51 -23.20 -17.72
CA VAL A 41 -16.27 -22.57 -18.22
C VAL A 41 -15.73 -21.52 -17.22
N ALA A 42 -16.57 -20.97 -16.34
CA ALA A 42 -16.19 -19.94 -15.38
C ALA A 42 -15.11 -20.35 -14.31
N PRO A 43 -15.05 -21.60 -13.82
CA PRO A 43 -14.07 -21.96 -12.80
C PRO A 43 -12.64 -22.17 -13.34
N PHE A 44 -12.40 -22.21 -14.66
CA PHE A 44 -11.07 -22.40 -15.23
C PHE A 44 -10.26 -21.09 -15.39
N MET A 45 -10.86 -19.93 -15.12
CA MET A 45 -10.13 -18.66 -15.00
C MET A 45 -9.66 -18.37 -13.57
N GLY A 46 -9.47 -19.41 -12.76
CA GLY A 46 -8.80 -19.33 -11.48
C GLY A 46 -7.37 -18.84 -11.70
N GLY A 47 -7.15 -17.54 -11.41
CA GLY A 47 -5.92 -16.84 -11.65
C GLY A 47 -4.72 -17.60 -11.08
N CYS A 48 -3.67 -17.74 -11.87
CA CYS A 48 -2.34 -17.99 -11.38
C CYS A 48 -2.02 -16.87 -10.37
N GLY A 49 -2.21 -17.12 -9.09
CA GLY A 49 -1.64 -16.32 -8.03
C GLY A 49 -0.12 -16.40 -8.14
N GLY A 50 0.47 -15.58 -8.99
CA GLY A 50 1.91 -15.42 -9.05
C GLY A 50 2.38 -15.06 -7.65
N LYS A 51 3.36 -15.78 -7.11
CA LYS A 51 4.03 -15.37 -5.88
C LYS A 51 4.67 -14.02 -6.19
N HIS A 52 4.22 -12.99 -5.49
CA HIS A 52 4.85 -11.68 -5.55
C HIS A 52 6.32 -11.85 -5.12
N VAL A 53 7.24 -11.56 -6.04
CA VAL A 53 8.66 -11.50 -5.73
C VAL A 53 8.96 -10.04 -5.38
N PRO A 54 9.36 -9.75 -4.15
CA PRO A 54 9.65 -8.39 -3.74
C PRO A 54 10.70 -7.75 -4.64
N SER A 55 10.57 -6.44 -4.88
CA SER A 55 11.58 -5.67 -5.62
C SER A 55 12.97 -5.85 -4.99
N PRO A 56 14.03 -5.97 -5.79
CA PRO A 56 15.41 -6.00 -5.28
C PRO A 56 15.84 -4.66 -4.65
N GLU A 57 15.08 -3.62 -4.88
CA GLU A 57 15.28 -2.28 -4.31
C GLU A 57 14.10 -1.88 -3.42
N ILE A 58 14.38 -0.98 -2.50
CA ILE A 58 13.40 -0.32 -1.64
C ILE A 58 13.49 1.17 -1.93
N VAL A 59 12.34 1.80 -2.14
CA VAL A 59 12.22 3.24 -2.35
C VAL A 59 11.90 3.91 -1.02
N PHE A 60 12.56 5.00 -0.71
CA PHE A 60 12.22 5.87 0.39
C PHE A 60 11.92 7.26 -0.15
N ILE A 61 10.73 7.75 0.14
CA ILE A 61 10.30 9.13 -0.11
C ILE A 61 10.39 9.84 1.24
N ILE A 62 11.25 10.85 1.33
CA ILE A 62 11.52 11.55 2.58
C ILE A 62 11.03 12.98 2.43
N GLU A 63 10.06 13.32 3.25
CA GLU A 63 9.49 14.66 3.33
C GLU A 63 9.99 15.38 4.58
N SER A 64 10.35 16.64 4.45
CA SER A 64 10.80 17.48 5.55
C SER A 64 10.17 18.86 5.47
N GLU A 65 9.87 19.45 6.62
CA GLU A 65 9.41 20.82 6.71
C GLU A 65 10.57 21.81 6.48
N SER A 66 10.26 23.05 6.11
CA SER A 66 11.27 24.10 5.92
C SER A 66 12.07 24.40 7.20
N GLU A 67 11.48 24.17 8.36
CA GLU A 67 12.09 24.39 9.67
C GLU A 67 12.86 23.15 10.18
N THR A 68 12.81 22.04 9.47
CA THR A 68 13.57 20.83 9.82
C THR A 68 15.06 21.17 9.92
N ASN A 69 15.71 20.71 11.00
CA ASN A 69 17.12 21.02 11.32
C ASN A 69 17.45 22.53 11.27
N GLN A 70 16.52 23.38 11.70
CA GLN A 70 16.69 24.84 11.70
C GLN A 70 16.89 25.44 10.29
N GLY A 71 16.38 24.75 9.26
CA GLY A 71 16.56 25.13 7.86
C GLY A 71 17.93 24.76 7.26
N GLU A 72 18.80 24.10 8.01
CA GLU A 72 20.14 23.72 7.56
C GLU A 72 20.18 22.29 7.01
N PRO A 73 20.96 22.03 5.94
CA PRO A 73 21.14 20.68 5.43
C PRO A 73 21.69 19.70 6.47
N PHE A 74 21.23 18.44 6.42
CA PHE A 74 21.66 17.40 7.35
C PHE A 74 21.75 16.04 6.66
N TYR A 75 22.42 15.08 7.31
CA TYR A 75 22.57 13.74 6.76
C TYR A 75 21.48 12.80 7.26
N CYS A 76 21.02 11.92 6.38
CA CYS A 76 20.35 10.68 6.76
C CYS A 76 21.14 9.47 6.23
N ALA A 77 21.18 8.40 7.02
CA ALA A 77 21.84 7.17 6.67
C ALA A 77 20.95 5.95 6.88
N PHE A 78 21.07 4.99 5.99
CA PHE A 78 20.41 3.69 6.07
C PHE A 78 21.46 2.63 6.35
N ARG A 79 21.22 1.81 7.38
CA ARG A 79 22.14 0.72 7.76
C ARG A 79 21.40 -0.60 7.87
N SER A 80 22.07 -1.68 7.49
CA SER A 80 21.65 -3.02 7.86
C SER A 80 21.95 -3.26 9.34
N VAL A 81 20.94 -3.61 10.13
CA VAL A 81 21.08 -3.76 11.59
C VAL A 81 20.30 -4.99 12.08
N ASN A 82 20.73 -5.53 13.20
CA ASN A 82 19.92 -6.38 14.04
C ASN A 82 19.36 -5.58 15.25
N ALA A 83 18.44 -6.17 15.99
CA ALA A 83 17.81 -5.50 17.13
C ALA A 83 18.81 -5.01 18.17
N ASN A 84 19.84 -5.80 18.50
CA ASN A 84 20.83 -5.41 19.50
C ASN A 84 21.70 -4.25 19.01
N GLN A 85 22.15 -4.29 17.76
CA GLN A 85 22.90 -3.19 17.15
C GLN A 85 22.08 -1.91 17.17
N PHE A 86 20.82 -1.96 16.70
CA PHE A 86 19.96 -0.79 16.69
C PHE A 86 19.76 -0.19 18.09
N LEU A 87 19.57 -1.00 19.11
CA LEU A 87 19.38 -0.53 20.48
C LEU A 87 20.64 0.12 21.05
N THR A 88 21.83 -0.42 20.73
CA THR A 88 23.10 0.07 21.25
C THR A 88 23.72 1.18 20.40
N ASP A 89 23.23 1.43 19.21
CA ASP A 89 23.71 2.49 18.32
C ASP A 89 23.53 3.86 18.98
N SER A 90 24.64 4.52 19.25
CA SER A 90 24.69 5.92 19.69
C SER A 90 24.86 6.85 18.49
N TYR A 91 24.46 8.11 18.65
CA TYR A 91 24.56 9.14 17.63
C TYR A 91 26.00 9.25 17.07
N ASP A 92 26.99 9.45 17.94
CA ASP A 92 28.40 9.56 17.56
C ASP A 92 28.95 8.25 16.98
N GLY A 93 28.48 7.09 17.50
CA GLY A 93 28.88 5.78 17.02
C GLY A 93 28.48 5.57 15.58
N VAL A 94 27.22 5.87 15.23
CA VAL A 94 26.72 5.73 13.87
C VAL A 94 27.33 6.78 12.93
N ALA A 95 27.53 8.02 13.40
CA ALA A 95 28.25 9.05 12.64
C ALA A 95 29.67 8.58 12.28
N THR A 96 30.38 7.96 13.23
CA THR A 96 31.72 7.40 12.99
C THR A 96 31.70 6.33 11.88
N LEU A 97 30.70 5.44 11.88
CA LEU A 97 30.55 4.41 10.83
C LEU A 97 30.24 5.02 9.47
N LEU A 98 29.39 6.05 9.44
CA LEU A 98 28.98 6.73 8.21
C LEU A 98 30.16 7.47 7.56
N PHE A 99 30.93 8.21 8.36
CA PHE A 99 32.01 9.07 7.85
C PHE A 99 33.37 8.40 7.83
N ALA A 100 33.45 7.09 8.12
CA ALA A 100 34.65 6.29 7.90
C ALA A 100 35.06 6.30 6.42
N ASN A 101 36.33 6.09 6.12
CA ASN A 101 36.82 6.00 4.76
C ASN A 101 37.58 4.67 4.51
N PRO A 102 36.98 3.68 3.84
CA PRO A 102 35.59 3.67 3.30
C PRO A 102 34.54 3.63 4.43
N PRO A 103 33.28 3.99 4.14
CA PRO A 103 32.17 3.81 5.08
C PRO A 103 32.06 2.35 5.53
N ASP A 104 31.52 2.14 6.73
CA ASP A 104 31.30 0.79 7.26
C ASP A 104 30.38 -0.03 6.34
N SER A 105 30.66 -1.31 6.21
CA SER A 105 29.91 -2.22 5.32
C SER A 105 28.43 -2.38 5.67
N SER A 106 28.02 -2.02 6.88
CA SER A 106 26.60 -1.99 7.27
C SER A 106 25.85 -0.79 6.70
N VAL A 107 26.54 0.28 6.28
CA VAL A 107 25.94 1.46 5.67
C VAL A 107 25.49 1.11 4.25
N LEU A 108 24.19 1.07 4.04
CA LEU A 108 23.56 0.73 2.75
C LEU A 108 23.55 1.94 1.81
N ALA A 109 23.24 3.11 2.37
CA ALA A 109 23.21 4.37 1.65
C ALA A 109 23.22 5.55 2.63
N SER A 110 23.57 6.71 2.13
CA SER A 110 23.41 7.99 2.83
C SER A 110 23.09 9.11 1.85
N LEU A 111 22.40 10.13 2.32
CA LEU A 111 22.07 11.31 1.53
C LEU A 111 22.12 12.55 2.43
N VAL A 112 22.33 13.70 1.80
CA VAL A 112 22.12 15.02 2.41
C VAL A 112 20.69 15.44 2.11
N LEU A 113 19.93 15.74 3.14
CA LEU A 113 18.57 16.27 3.02
C LEU A 113 18.60 17.79 3.05
N LEU A 114 17.78 18.39 2.20
CA LEU A 114 17.52 19.82 2.17
C LEU A 114 16.15 20.08 2.78
N PRO A 115 16.04 20.85 3.87
CA PRO A 115 14.76 21.13 4.51
C PRO A 115 13.74 21.75 3.56
N GLY A 116 12.47 21.35 3.68
CA GLY A 116 11.37 21.82 2.82
C GLY A 116 11.28 21.15 1.46
N GLU A 117 12.09 20.14 1.21
CA GLU A 117 12.08 19.39 -0.06
C GLU A 117 11.72 17.94 0.17
N GLU A 118 10.96 17.36 -0.77
CA GLU A 118 10.78 15.91 -0.88
C GLU A 118 11.98 15.31 -1.62
N GLN A 119 12.55 14.25 -1.09
CA GLN A 119 13.68 13.56 -1.71
C GLN A 119 13.45 12.05 -1.77
N GLU A 120 13.74 11.46 -2.93
CA GLU A 120 13.67 10.02 -3.16
C GLU A 120 15.05 9.39 -3.11
N ILE A 121 15.19 8.26 -2.41
CA ILE A 121 16.36 7.43 -2.46
C ILE A 121 15.99 5.96 -2.66
N LYS A 122 16.75 5.28 -3.52
CA LYS A 122 16.63 3.83 -3.75
C LYS A 122 17.80 3.11 -3.11
N ILE A 123 17.51 2.12 -2.29
CA ILE A 123 18.53 1.29 -1.68
C ILE A 123 18.35 -0.17 -2.06
N LYS A 124 19.45 -0.88 -2.22
CA LYS A 124 19.42 -2.32 -2.46
C LYS A 124 18.84 -3.01 -1.22
N ARG A 125 17.83 -3.85 -1.41
CA ARG A 125 17.21 -4.61 -0.34
C ARG A 125 18.21 -5.54 0.33
N PRO A 126 18.45 -5.41 1.64
CA PRO A 126 19.30 -6.33 2.37
C PRO A 126 18.57 -7.68 2.56
N GLU A 127 19.35 -8.78 2.55
CA GLU A 127 18.79 -10.11 2.80
C GLU A 127 18.62 -10.36 4.31
N LYS A 128 17.38 -10.61 4.74
CA LYS A 128 17.04 -11.12 6.09
C LYS A 128 17.56 -10.30 7.28
N VAL A 129 17.85 -9.02 7.09
CA VAL A 129 18.21 -8.09 8.15
C VAL A 129 17.31 -6.87 8.12
N ASP A 130 17.13 -6.25 9.27
CA ASP A 130 16.34 -5.03 9.39
C ASP A 130 17.13 -3.83 8.87
N ILE A 131 16.44 -2.71 8.61
CA ILE A 131 17.06 -1.45 8.22
C ILE A 131 16.89 -0.47 9.38
N GLY A 132 17.98 0.15 9.81
CA GLY A 132 17.95 1.35 10.64
C GLY A 132 18.04 2.59 9.75
N LEU A 133 17.11 3.52 9.91
CA LEU A 133 17.20 4.88 9.40
C LEU A 133 17.65 5.79 10.52
N TYR A 134 18.65 6.62 10.25
CA TYR A 134 19.30 7.52 11.20
C TYR A 134 19.38 8.91 10.57
N CYS A 135 18.84 9.93 11.24
CA CYS A 135 18.93 11.32 10.79
C CYS A 135 19.81 12.13 11.74
N PHE A 136 20.80 12.83 11.18
CA PHE A 136 21.82 13.55 11.90
C PHE A 136 21.48 15.04 11.98
N PHE A 137 20.52 15.36 12.83
CA PHE A 137 20.14 16.73 13.13
C PHE A 137 21.22 17.44 13.96
N THR A 138 21.36 18.75 13.83
CA THR A 138 22.28 19.57 14.62
C THR A 138 21.97 19.47 16.12
N GLU A 139 20.68 19.49 16.46
CA GLU A 139 20.16 19.31 17.81
C GLU A 139 19.13 18.17 17.81
N PRO A 140 19.59 16.90 17.91
CA PRO A 140 18.69 15.77 17.71
C PRO A 140 17.67 15.64 18.85
N GLY A 141 16.39 15.58 18.47
CA GLY A 141 15.30 15.13 19.31
C GLY A 141 15.14 13.61 19.27
N ASP A 142 14.13 13.10 19.96
CA ASP A 142 13.80 11.67 19.98
C ASP A 142 12.45 11.44 19.29
N PRO A 143 12.37 10.52 18.33
CA PRO A 143 13.43 9.65 17.81
C PRO A 143 14.27 10.28 16.68
N TRP A 144 15.59 10.19 16.77
CA TRP A 144 16.52 10.52 15.69
C TRP A 144 16.85 9.31 14.82
N LYS A 145 16.43 8.12 15.24
CA LYS A 145 16.57 6.85 14.54
C LYS A 145 15.30 5.99 14.64
N ILE A 146 14.99 5.26 13.59
CA ILE A 146 13.92 4.27 13.59
C ILE A 146 14.40 2.96 12.98
N LYS A 147 13.72 1.86 13.32
CA LYS A 147 14.02 0.53 12.78
C LYS A 147 12.85 0.04 11.94
N LEU A 148 13.15 -0.41 10.74
CA LEU A 148 12.22 -1.05 9.83
C LEU A 148 12.41 -2.56 9.90
N ASP A 149 11.41 -3.24 10.40
CA ASP A 149 11.43 -4.68 10.63
C ASP A 149 11.11 -5.50 9.37
N GLN A 150 11.63 -6.71 9.30
CA GLN A 150 11.23 -7.69 8.30
C GLN A 150 9.77 -8.14 8.49
N PRO A 151 8.99 -8.40 7.43
CA PRO A 151 9.38 -8.27 6.02
C PRO A 151 9.33 -6.82 5.54
N LEU A 152 10.43 -6.38 4.90
CA LEU A 152 10.53 -5.03 4.38
C LEU A 152 9.52 -4.76 3.26
N GLY A 153 8.98 -3.54 3.24
CA GLY A 153 8.15 -3.01 2.16
C GLY A 153 8.95 -2.77 0.88
N GLU A 154 8.26 -2.39 -0.17
CA GLU A 154 8.87 -1.95 -1.42
C GLU A 154 9.08 -0.44 -1.42
N GLU A 155 8.23 0.28 -0.69
CA GLU A 155 8.25 1.72 -0.59
C GLU A 155 7.92 2.15 0.84
N TYR A 156 8.54 3.22 1.29
CA TYR A 156 8.31 3.87 2.57
C TYR A 156 8.19 5.38 2.39
N ALA A 157 7.14 5.96 2.97
CA ALA A 157 7.05 7.39 3.20
C ALA A 157 7.64 7.70 4.57
N VAL A 158 8.54 8.67 4.63
CA VAL A 158 9.23 9.10 5.84
C VAL A 158 8.95 10.58 6.07
N GLU A 159 8.31 10.90 7.18
CA GLU A 159 8.07 12.27 7.58
C GLU A 159 9.06 12.73 8.65
N LEU A 160 9.66 13.90 8.44
CA LEU A 160 10.60 14.52 9.35
C LEU A 160 10.03 15.82 9.91
N GLY A 161 10.04 15.95 11.23
CA GLY A 161 9.73 17.19 11.92
C GLY A 161 10.97 18.06 12.13
N GLU A 162 10.87 19.05 13.03
CA GLU A 162 11.91 20.02 13.28
C GLU A 162 13.29 19.40 13.56
N ASN A 163 13.36 18.36 14.44
CA ASN A 163 14.63 17.73 14.83
C ASN A 163 14.50 16.23 15.12
N ARG A 164 13.48 15.57 14.58
CA ARG A 164 13.18 14.15 14.80
C ARG A 164 12.47 13.52 13.62
N ILE A 165 12.46 12.21 13.60
CA ILE A 165 11.66 11.44 12.66
C ILE A 165 10.23 11.34 13.24
N LEU A 166 9.22 11.78 12.50
CA LEU A 166 7.83 11.71 12.94
C LEU A 166 7.25 10.34 12.66
N GLU A 167 7.42 9.86 11.43
CA GLU A 167 6.84 8.63 10.96
C GLU A 167 7.69 8.00 9.84
N ALA A 168 7.57 6.69 9.70
CA ALA A 168 8.03 5.97 8.51
C ALA A 168 7.04 4.86 8.22
N GLU A 169 6.09 5.16 7.38
CA GLU A 169 5.04 4.24 6.99
C GLU A 169 5.44 3.44 5.76
N LYS A 170 5.09 2.15 5.81
CA LYS A 170 5.17 1.28 4.65
C LYS A 170 3.99 1.56 3.75
N GLU A 171 4.24 2.11 2.58
CA GLU A 171 3.19 2.30 1.59
C GLU A 171 2.61 0.94 1.15
N PRO A 172 1.27 0.81 1.12
CA PRO A 172 0.64 -0.33 0.50
C PRO A 172 1.05 -0.31 -0.98
N GLY A 173 1.87 -1.26 -1.40
CA GLY A 173 2.40 -1.32 -2.76
C GLY A 173 1.35 -0.92 -3.78
N SER A 174 1.71 -0.13 -4.76
CA SER A 174 0.89 0.64 -5.73
C SER A 174 -0.06 -0.19 -6.63
N TRP A 175 -0.67 -1.24 -6.09
CA TRP A 175 -1.58 -2.15 -6.79
C TRP A 175 -2.98 -1.60 -7.03
N PHE A 176 -3.31 -0.42 -6.48
CA PHE A 176 -4.65 0.15 -6.56
C PHE A 176 -4.67 1.62 -7.00
N TRP A 177 -4.18 1.91 -8.20
CA TRP A 177 -4.73 3.03 -8.95
C TRP A 177 -5.73 2.46 -9.96
N PRO A 178 -7.04 2.53 -9.70
CA PRO A 178 -8.01 2.34 -10.77
C PRO A 178 -7.97 3.58 -11.64
N PHE A 179 -7.51 3.41 -12.87
CA PHE A 179 -7.73 4.38 -13.94
C PHE A 179 -9.23 4.50 -14.25
#